data_5c662e0fe8c0efdcdf2bdcca232c7bcc
#
_entry.id   5c662e0fe8c0efdcdf2bdcca232c7bcc
#
_cell.length_a   1.000
_cell.length_b   1.000
_cell.length_c   1.000
_cell.angle_alpha   90.00
_cell.angle_beta   90.00
_cell.angle_gamma   90.00
#
_symmetry.space_group_name_H-M   'P 1'
#
loop_
_entity.id
_entity.type
_entity.pdbx_description
1 polymer ?
#
loop_
_entity_poly.entity_id
_entity_poly.type
_entity_poly.pdbx_seq_one_letter_code
_entity_poly.pdbx_strand_id
1 'polypeptide(L)'
;MPLNENDLSFLIDIVDCIMDINEFTKEIEFYEFEKDKMRKLAVERQLEIIGQAANKISIDTQNILGSIPWPNIIGLRNKLAHDYGEILAERIWIISKNSIQELLKELEKIDEIKEYIEKKRNFA
;
A
#
# COMPACT_ATOMS: atom_id res chain seq x y z
N MET A 1 -3.33 -22.29 7.93
CA MET A 1 -3.14 -22.75 6.54
C MET A 1 -2.11 -21.85 5.86
N PRO A 2 -1.04 -22.41 5.31
CA PRO A 2 -0.04 -21.58 4.63
C PRO A 2 -0.61 -20.97 3.35
N LEU A 3 -0.23 -19.73 3.09
CA LEU A 3 -0.61 -19.04 1.87
C LEU A 3 0.19 -19.62 0.70
N ASN A 4 -0.40 -19.62 -0.51
CA ASN A 4 0.36 -20.05 -1.67
C ASN A 4 1.45 -19.03 -1.98
N GLU A 5 2.49 -19.49 -2.67
CA GLU A 5 3.68 -18.66 -2.95
C GLU A 5 3.37 -17.44 -3.80
N ASN A 6 2.44 -17.55 -4.75
CA ASN A 6 2.07 -16.43 -5.60
C ASN A 6 1.38 -15.34 -4.78
N ASP A 7 0.44 -15.73 -3.93
CA ASP A 7 -0.27 -14.77 -3.07
C ASP A 7 0.71 -14.09 -2.10
N LEU A 8 1.62 -14.88 -1.51
CA LEU A 8 2.62 -14.32 -0.61
C LEU A 8 3.50 -13.29 -1.34
N SER A 9 3.89 -13.58 -2.58
CA SER A 9 4.67 -12.66 -3.41
C SER A 9 3.93 -11.34 -3.64
N PHE A 10 2.63 -11.40 -3.94
CA PHE A 10 1.84 -10.19 -4.13
C PHE A 10 1.69 -9.39 -2.81
N LEU A 11 1.55 -10.08 -1.69
CA LEU A 11 1.50 -9.41 -0.38
C LEU A 11 2.83 -8.72 -0.08
N ILE A 12 3.95 -9.34 -0.42
CA ILE A 12 5.28 -8.74 -0.25
C ILE A 12 5.41 -7.49 -1.13
N ASP A 13 4.90 -7.55 -2.37
CA ASP A 13 4.90 -6.38 -3.24
C ASP A 13 4.14 -5.22 -2.60
N ILE A 14 3.00 -5.52 -1.99
CA ILE A 14 2.21 -4.50 -1.26
C ILE A 14 3.01 -3.91 -0.10
N VAL A 15 3.66 -4.76 0.68
CA VAL A 15 4.50 -4.30 1.81
C VAL A 15 5.62 -3.39 1.31
N ASP A 16 6.30 -3.78 0.25
CA ASP A 16 7.38 -2.96 -0.32
C ASP A 16 6.87 -1.59 -0.76
N CYS A 17 5.70 -1.56 -1.39
CA CYS A 17 5.09 -0.29 -1.80
C CYS A 17 4.77 0.59 -0.61
N ILE A 18 4.23 0.01 0.47
CA ILE A 18 3.92 0.78 1.70
C ILE A 18 5.20 1.34 2.32
N MET A 19 6.25 0.53 2.37
CA MET A 19 7.52 0.98 2.92
C MET A 19 8.12 2.11 2.10
N ASP A 20 8.00 2.05 0.76
CA ASP A 20 8.44 3.13 -0.12
C ASP A 20 7.63 4.40 0.12
N ILE A 21 6.30 4.28 0.24
CA ILE A 21 5.44 5.42 0.54
C ILE A 21 5.86 6.08 1.86
N ASN A 22 6.15 5.28 2.88
CA ASN A 22 6.58 5.80 4.17
C ASN A 22 7.91 6.54 4.05
N GLU A 23 8.84 6.02 3.26
CA GLU A 23 10.12 6.67 3.01
C GLU A 23 9.93 7.99 2.26
N PHE A 24 9.07 8.00 1.24
CA PHE A 24 8.82 9.20 0.43
C PHE A 24 8.12 10.31 1.21
N THR A 25 7.37 9.97 2.24
CA THR A 25 6.61 10.94 3.04
C THR A 25 7.20 11.19 4.41
N LYS A 26 8.37 10.62 4.69
CA LYS A 26 9.05 10.73 5.97
C LYS A 26 9.48 12.16 6.24
N GLU A 27 9.21 12.63 7.46
CA GLU A 27 9.68 13.93 7.95
C GLU A 27 9.24 15.14 7.13
N ILE A 28 8.14 15.01 6.38
CA ILE A 28 7.57 16.16 5.66
C ILE A 28 6.12 16.36 6.10
N GLU A 29 5.68 17.61 6.00
CA GLU A 29 4.31 17.99 6.29
C GLU A 29 3.49 18.04 4.99
N PHE A 30 2.17 18.06 5.11
CA PHE A 30 1.31 18.10 3.94
C PHE A 30 1.62 19.26 3.00
N TYR A 31 1.87 20.45 3.53
CA TYR A 31 2.14 21.60 2.68
C TYR A 31 3.39 21.44 1.82
N GLU A 32 4.38 20.70 2.32
CA GLU A 32 5.58 20.36 1.55
C GLU A 32 5.27 19.32 0.48
N PHE A 33 4.49 18.30 0.85
CA PHE A 33 4.06 17.24 -0.06
C PHE A 33 3.24 17.81 -1.20
N GLU A 34 2.32 18.71 -0.90
CA GLU A 34 1.43 19.33 -1.88
C GLU A 34 2.20 20.03 -3.01
N LYS A 35 3.34 20.62 -2.68
CA LYS A 35 4.19 21.36 -3.63
C LYS A 35 5.21 20.48 -4.35
N ASP A 36 5.42 19.26 -3.89
CA ASP A 36 6.43 18.38 -4.43
C ASP A 36 5.84 17.41 -5.46
N LYS A 37 5.86 17.84 -6.72
CA LYS A 37 5.30 17.06 -7.81
C LYS A 37 5.92 15.68 -7.94
N MET A 38 7.24 15.57 -7.82
CA MET A 38 7.93 14.29 -7.94
C MET A 38 7.49 13.33 -6.85
N ARG A 39 7.39 13.81 -5.63
CA ARG A 39 6.97 13.01 -4.49
C ARG A 39 5.53 12.55 -4.63
N LYS A 40 4.65 13.46 -5.06
CA LYS A 40 3.24 13.11 -5.31
C LYS A 40 3.12 12.00 -6.35
N LEU A 41 3.83 12.13 -7.46
CA LEU A 41 3.80 11.13 -8.52
C LEU A 41 4.37 9.78 -8.06
N ALA A 42 5.43 9.81 -7.27
CA ALA A 42 6.03 8.59 -6.74
C ALA A 42 5.06 7.84 -5.81
N VAL A 43 4.42 8.56 -4.89
CA VAL A 43 3.45 7.97 -3.96
C VAL A 43 2.24 7.43 -4.73
N GLU A 44 1.71 8.22 -5.66
CA GLU A 44 0.59 7.81 -6.51
C GLU A 44 0.87 6.49 -7.21
N ARG A 45 2.07 6.35 -7.79
CA ARG A 45 2.45 5.12 -8.49
C ARG A 45 2.48 3.93 -7.55
N GLN A 46 3.00 4.10 -6.34
CA GLN A 46 3.02 3.02 -5.35
C GLN A 46 1.60 2.60 -4.95
N LEU A 47 0.69 3.55 -4.80
CA LEU A 47 -0.71 3.23 -4.49
C LEU A 47 -1.37 2.46 -5.61
N GLU A 48 -1.08 2.80 -6.87
CA GLU A 48 -1.55 2.03 -8.03
C GLU A 48 -1.06 0.59 -7.99
N ILE A 49 0.23 0.39 -7.71
CA ILE A 49 0.83 -0.94 -7.64
C ILE A 49 0.19 -1.76 -6.53
N ILE A 50 -0.09 -1.15 -5.38
CA ILE A 50 -0.80 -1.83 -4.28
C ILE A 50 -2.15 -2.36 -4.76
N GLY A 51 -2.93 -1.53 -5.44
CA GLY A 51 -4.22 -1.95 -5.97
C GLY A 51 -4.11 -3.08 -6.98
N GLN A 52 -3.13 -3.00 -7.88
CA GLN A 52 -2.87 -4.03 -8.88
C GLN A 52 -2.46 -5.36 -8.24
N ALA A 53 -1.55 -5.32 -7.27
CA ALA A 53 -1.12 -6.52 -6.56
C ALA A 53 -2.28 -7.15 -5.78
N ALA A 54 -3.06 -6.34 -5.08
CA ALA A 54 -4.22 -6.82 -4.33
C ALA A 54 -5.23 -7.53 -5.24
N ASN A 55 -5.43 -7.02 -6.46
CA ASN A 55 -6.35 -7.62 -7.42
C ASN A 55 -5.90 -9.00 -7.90
N LYS A 56 -4.62 -9.31 -7.78
CA LYS A 56 -4.05 -10.60 -8.20
C LYS A 56 -4.09 -11.66 -7.10
N ILE A 57 -4.39 -11.27 -5.88
CA ILE A 57 -4.45 -12.20 -4.74
C ILE A 57 -5.72 -13.05 -4.88
N SER A 58 -5.58 -14.36 -4.66
CA SER A 58 -6.71 -15.29 -4.80
C SER A 58 -7.84 -14.97 -3.83
N ILE A 59 -9.04 -15.33 -4.22
CA ILE A 59 -10.25 -15.17 -3.38
C ILE A 59 -10.07 -15.93 -2.06
N ASP A 60 -9.47 -17.11 -2.10
CA ASP A 60 -9.25 -17.91 -0.90
C ASP A 60 -8.41 -17.14 0.12
N THR A 61 -7.31 -16.54 -0.32
CA THR A 61 -6.46 -15.74 0.56
C THR A 61 -7.17 -14.49 1.04
N GLN A 62 -7.92 -13.82 0.16
CA GLN A 62 -8.73 -12.67 0.57
C GLN A 62 -9.71 -13.02 1.67
N ASN A 63 -10.34 -14.21 1.59
CA ASN A 63 -11.25 -14.68 2.61
C ASN A 63 -10.55 -15.00 3.93
N ILE A 64 -9.37 -15.60 3.87
CA ILE A 64 -8.55 -15.88 5.05
C ILE A 64 -8.19 -14.57 5.75
N LEU A 65 -7.84 -13.55 4.98
CA LEU A 65 -7.47 -12.23 5.48
C LEU A 65 -8.67 -11.27 5.43
N GLY A 66 -9.82 -11.75 5.89
CA GLY A 66 -11.11 -11.06 5.71
C GLY A 66 -11.26 -9.73 6.45
N SER A 67 -10.36 -9.41 7.39
CA SER A 67 -10.36 -8.10 8.05
C SER A 67 -9.87 -6.98 7.14
N ILE A 68 -9.19 -7.32 6.05
CA ILE A 68 -8.70 -6.34 5.08
C ILE A 68 -9.83 -5.98 4.12
N PRO A 69 -10.11 -4.68 3.91
CA PRO A 69 -11.18 -4.27 2.99
C PRO A 69 -10.70 -4.35 1.53
N TRP A 70 -10.63 -5.57 0.99
CA TRP A 70 -10.07 -5.84 -0.32
C TRP A 70 -10.67 -5.01 -1.46
N PRO A 71 -12.01 -4.85 -1.56
CA PRO A 71 -12.56 -4.00 -2.62
C PRO A 71 -12.03 -2.57 -2.58
N ASN A 72 -11.81 -2.03 -1.38
CA ASN A 72 -11.27 -0.68 -1.21
C ASN A 72 -9.81 -0.60 -1.65
N ILE A 73 -9.04 -1.63 -1.33
CA ILE A 73 -7.61 -1.68 -1.70
C ILE A 73 -7.47 -1.85 -3.21
N ILE A 74 -8.23 -2.78 -3.79
CA ILE A 74 -8.22 -3.01 -5.23
C ILE A 74 -8.67 -1.74 -5.97
N GLY A 75 -9.62 -1.00 -5.43
CA GLY A 75 -10.17 0.21 -6.02
C GLY A 75 -9.39 1.48 -5.73
N LEU A 76 -8.19 1.40 -5.14
CA LEU A 76 -7.41 2.60 -4.79
C LEU A 76 -7.24 3.57 -5.95
N ARG A 77 -6.95 3.07 -7.13
CA ARG A 77 -6.79 3.93 -8.31
C ARG A 77 -8.05 4.74 -8.59
N ASN A 78 -9.22 4.11 -8.50
CA ASN A 78 -10.49 4.79 -8.74
C ASN A 78 -10.79 5.83 -7.66
N LYS A 79 -10.37 5.56 -6.43
CA LYS A 79 -10.52 6.52 -5.33
C LYS A 79 -9.61 7.73 -5.48
N LEU A 80 -8.45 7.53 -6.08
CA LEU A 80 -7.49 8.61 -6.30
C LEU A 80 -7.89 9.46 -7.49
N ALA A 81 -8.45 8.82 -8.54
CA ALA A 81 -8.87 9.53 -9.74
C ALA A 81 -10.01 10.50 -9.42
N HIS A 82 -9.93 11.68 -9.98
CA HIS A 82 -10.95 12.70 -9.87
C HIS A 82 -11.34 13.12 -11.28
N ASP A 83 -12.26 14.06 -11.40
CA ASP A 83 -12.72 14.55 -12.71
C ASP A 83 -11.53 14.89 -13.59
N TYR A 84 -11.59 14.41 -14.85
CA TYR A 84 -10.53 14.60 -15.84
C TYR A 84 -9.21 13.89 -15.51
N GLY A 85 -9.26 12.89 -14.60
CA GLY A 85 -8.06 12.15 -14.21
C GLY A 85 -7.14 12.90 -13.27
N GLU A 86 -7.55 14.06 -12.79
CA GLU A 86 -6.78 14.82 -11.80
C GLU A 86 -6.83 14.12 -10.45
N ILE A 87 -5.67 13.98 -9.82
CA ILE A 87 -5.56 13.35 -8.52
C ILE A 87 -5.19 14.41 -7.49
N LEU A 88 -6.02 14.53 -6.46
CA LEU A 88 -5.82 15.52 -5.43
C LEU A 88 -4.73 15.09 -4.44
N ALA A 89 -3.75 15.95 -4.23
CA ALA A 89 -2.66 15.71 -3.28
C ALA A 89 -3.20 15.35 -1.90
N GLU A 90 -4.28 15.99 -1.48
CA GLU A 90 -4.95 15.76 -0.22
C GLU A 90 -5.41 14.32 -0.06
N ARG A 91 -6.01 13.74 -1.11
CA ARG A 91 -6.47 12.34 -1.08
C ARG A 91 -5.31 11.37 -0.98
N ILE A 92 -4.24 11.61 -1.78
CA ILE A 92 -3.04 10.78 -1.74
C ILE A 92 -2.46 10.80 -0.33
N TRP A 93 -2.37 11.98 0.27
CA TRP A 93 -1.82 12.15 1.61
C TRP A 93 -2.63 11.40 2.67
N ILE A 94 -3.94 11.59 2.67
CA ILE A 94 -4.83 10.95 3.65
C ILE A 94 -4.76 9.43 3.55
N ILE A 95 -4.82 8.88 2.33
CA ILE A 95 -4.72 7.45 2.11
C ILE A 95 -3.37 6.91 2.60
N SER A 96 -2.30 7.63 2.29
CA SER A 96 -0.94 7.23 2.68
C SER A 96 -0.72 7.24 4.18
N LYS A 97 -1.37 8.14 4.90
CA LYS A 97 -1.19 8.27 6.35
C LYS A 97 -2.16 7.43 7.18
N ASN A 98 -3.26 6.98 6.59
CA ASN A 98 -4.30 6.25 7.33
C ASN A 98 -4.55 4.85 6.77
N SER A 99 -5.21 4.74 5.63
CA SER A 99 -5.64 3.43 5.08
C SER A 99 -4.47 2.48 4.84
N ILE A 100 -3.38 2.98 4.31
CA ILE A 100 -2.21 2.18 4.00
C ILE A 100 -1.51 1.71 5.27
N GLN A 101 -1.48 2.53 6.31
CA GLN A 101 -0.88 2.15 7.58
C GLN A 101 -1.71 1.06 8.28
N GLU A 102 -3.04 1.13 8.18
CA GLU A 102 -3.92 0.09 8.70
C GLU A 102 -3.72 -1.23 7.96
N LEU A 103 -3.57 -1.15 6.64
CA LEU A 103 -3.27 -2.33 5.82
C LEU A 103 -1.96 -2.98 6.26
N LEU A 104 -0.92 -2.18 6.46
CA LEU A 104 0.37 -2.70 6.92
C LEU A 104 0.25 -3.42 8.25
N LYS A 105 -0.50 -2.87 9.20
CA LYS A 105 -0.73 -3.51 10.50
C LYS A 105 -1.39 -4.88 10.34
N GLU A 106 -2.37 -4.99 9.46
CA GLU A 106 -3.03 -6.28 9.21
C GLU A 106 -2.08 -7.28 8.55
N LEU A 107 -1.26 -6.82 7.61
CA LEU A 107 -0.28 -7.69 6.94
C LEU A 107 0.81 -8.16 7.90
N GLU A 108 1.22 -7.33 8.86
CA GLU A 108 2.23 -7.70 9.86
C GLU A 108 1.80 -8.83 10.78
N LYS A 109 0.51 -9.16 10.84
CA LYS A 109 0.00 -10.30 11.61
C LYS A 109 0.34 -11.63 10.96
N ILE A 110 0.73 -11.63 9.68
CA ILE A 110 1.13 -12.82 8.95
C ILE A 110 2.61 -13.08 9.25
N ASP A 111 2.92 -14.28 9.79
CA ASP A 111 4.28 -14.58 10.25
C ASP A 111 5.36 -14.38 9.17
N GLU A 112 5.10 -14.85 7.95
CA GLU A 112 6.04 -14.71 6.82
C GLU A 112 6.28 -13.25 6.47
N ILE A 113 5.25 -12.42 6.54
CA ILE A 113 5.35 -10.99 6.27
C ILE A 113 6.13 -10.29 7.38
N LYS A 114 5.81 -10.61 8.64
CA LYS A 114 6.51 -10.06 9.78
C LYS A 114 8.01 -10.35 9.71
N GLU A 115 8.36 -11.58 9.39
CA GLU A 115 9.76 -11.99 9.23
C GLU A 115 10.43 -11.22 8.09
N TYR A 116 9.74 -11.07 6.96
CA TYR A 116 10.25 -10.32 5.81
C TYR A 116 10.55 -8.87 6.19
N ILE A 117 9.63 -8.22 6.89
CA ILE A 117 9.79 -6.82 7.31
C ILE A 117 10.98 -6.68 8.27
N GLU A 118 11.12 -7.59 9.22
CA GLU A 118 12.23 -7.59 10.18
C GLU A 118 13.58 -7.71 9.47
N LYS A 119 13.68 -8.63 8.51
CA LYS A 119 14.91 -8.81 7.71
C LYS A 119 15.24 -7.56 6.92
N LYS A 120 14.23 -6.94 6.31
CA LYS A 120 14.42 -5.75 5.50
C LYS A 120 14.92 -4.56 6.35
N ARG A 121 14.38 -4.41 7.56
CA ARG A 121 14.81 -3.36 8.49
C ARG A 121 16.25 -3.56 8.96
N ASN A 122 16.66 -4.80 9.16
CA ASN A 122 18.00 -5.13 9.63
C ASN A 122 19.09 -4.85 8.59
N PHE A 123 18.72 -4.83 7.31
CA PHE A 123 19.66 -4.59 6.21
C PHE A 123 19.53 -3.19 5.60
N ALA A 124 18.71 -2.33 6.18
CA ALA A 124 18.51 -0.96 5.70
C ALA A 124 19.60 0.01 6.18
#